data_3bf6df77162abab9b974c7fcbf12d993
#
_entry.id   3bf6df77162abab9b974c7fcbf12d993
#
_cell.length_a   1.000
_cell.length_b   1.000
_cell.length_c   1.000
_cell.angle_alpha   90.00
_cell.angle_beta   90.00
_cell.angle_gamma   90.00
#
_symmetry.space_group_name_H-M   'P 1'
#
loop_
_entity.id
_entity.type
_entity.pdbx_description
1 polymer ?
#
loop_
_entity_poly.entity_id
_entity_poly.type
_entity_poly.pdbx_seq_one_letter_code
_entity_poly.pdbx_strand_id
1 'polypeptide(L)'
;MLVFEAKLEGTKQQYEKLDEAINTARFVRNSCIKYWMDNKGIGKYELSAYCVVLASEFSWARKLNSQARQASAERAWSSIVRFYDNCKKSKPGKKGFPRFKKHQTHGSVEYKTTGWKLAEDRRNI
;
A
#
# COMPACT_ATOMS: atom_id res chain seq x y z
N MET A 1 2.45 21.77 3.60
CA MET A 1 1.47 20.83 3.02
C MET A 1 0.19 20.88 3.82
N LEU A 2 -0.92 21.01 3.14
CA LEU A 2 -2.24 20.99 3.78
C LEU A 2 -2.81 19.58 3.74
N VAL A 3 -3.32 19.13 4.90
CA VAL A 3 -3.99 17.84 5.01
C VAL A 3 -5.43 18.09 5.42
N PHE A 4 -6.34 17.53 4.66
CA PHE A 4 -7.78 17.59 4.97
C PHE A 4 -8.28 16.20 5.32
N GLU A 5 -9.02 16.11 6.40
CA GLU A 5 -9.69 14.88 6.78
C GLU A 5 -11.20 15.06 6.63
N ALA A 6 -11.84 14.06 6.04
CA ALA A 6 -13.28 14.04 5.90
C ALA A 6 -13.79 12.61 6.04
N LYS A 7 -14.96 12.47 6.65
CA LYS A 7 -15.64 11.20 6.75
C LYS A 7 -16.35 10.92 5.43
N LEU A 8 -16.10 9.75 4.85
CA LEU A 8 -16.77 9.32 3.63
C LEU A 8 -18.08 8.62 4.00
N GLU A 9 -19.15 9.00 3.31
CA GLU A 9 -20.43 8.34 3.42
C GLU A 9 -20.83 7.82 2.05
N GLY A 10 -21.43 6.64 2.02
CA GLY A 10 -21.81 6.04 0.77
C GLY A 10 -22.78 4.87 0.93
N THR A 11 -23.11 4.25 -0.20
CA THR A 11 -23.95 3.05 -0.21
C THR A 11 -23.17 1.83 0.23
N LYS A 12 -23.89 0.75 0.52
CA LYS A 12 -23.26 -0.54 0.86
C LYS A 12 -22.31 -1.00 -0.25
N GLN A 13 -22.71 -0.85 -1.52
CA GLN A 13 -21.86 -1.23 -2.65
C GLN A 13 -20.57 -0.41 -2.71
N GLN A 14 -20.64 0.87 -2.40
CA GLN A 14 -19.48 1.74 -2.36
C GLN A 14 -18.52 1.32 -1.25
N TYR A 15 -19.03 0.99 -0.08
CA TYR A 15 -18.19 0.50 1.03
C TYR A 15 -17.55 -0.85 0.70
N GLU A 16 -18.26 -1.74 0.03
CA GLU A 16 -17.71 -3.03 -0.41
C GLU A 16 -16.54 -2.84 -1.38
N LYS A 17 -16.67 -1.92 -2.34
CA LYS A 17 -15.60 -1.60 -3.29
C LYS A 17 -14.39 -0.98 -2.59
N LEU A 18 -14.63 -0.13 -1.60
CA LEU A 18 -13.56 0.46 -0.81
C LEU A 18 -12.83 -0.61 -0.01
N ASP A 19 -13.57 -1.54 0.60
CA ASP A 19 -12.98 -2.66 1.33
C ASP A 19 -12.13 -3.54 0.41
N GLU A 20 -12.60 -3.80 -0.81
CA GLU A 20 -11.82 -4.53 -1.81
C GLU A 20 -10.50 -3.80 -2.13
N ALA A 21 -10.57 -2.48 -2.30
CA ALA A 21 -9.37 -1.69 -2.58
C ALA A 21 -8.38 -1.74 -1.42
N ILE A 22 -8.87 -1.63 -0.19
CA ILE A 22 -8.04 -1.71 1.01
C ILE A 22 -7.40 -3.11 1.14
N ASN A 23 -8.17 -4.15 0.89
CA ASN A 23 -7.68 -5.53 0.93
C ASN A 23 -6.61 -5.78 -0.13
N THR A 24 -6.81 -5.26 -1.34
CA THR A 24 -5.83 -5.37 -2.42
C THR A 24 -4.56 -4.60 -2.08
N ALA A 25 -4.69 -3.38 -1.54
CA ALA A 25 -3.54 -2.58 -1.13
C ALA A 25 -2.71 -3.29 -0.06
N ARG A 26 -3.37 -3.92 0.91
CA ARG A 26 -2.70 -4.72 1.93
C ARG A 26 -1.99 -5.92 1.31
N PHE A 27 -2.63 -6.61 0.38
CA PHE A 27 -2.04 -7.74 -0.33
C PHE A 27 -0.77 -7.32 -1.07
N VAL A 28 -0.81 -6.22 -1.80
CA VAL A 28 0.35 -5.70 -2.54
C VAL A 28 1.49 -5.38 -1.58
N ARG A 29 1.19 -4.67 -0.49
CA ARG A 29 2.19 -4.34 0.53
C ARG A 29 2.83 -5.58 1.13
N ASN A 30 2.02 -6.53 1.55
CA ASN A 30 2.52 -7.78 2.16
C ASN A 30 3.32 -8.61 1.16
N SER A 31 2.88 -8.66 -0.09
CA SER A 31 3.60 -9.37 -1.15
C SER A 31 4.95 -8.75 -1.44
N CYS A 32 5.05 -7.43 -1.42
CA CYS A 32 6.32 -6.72 -1.59
C CYS A 32 7.28 -7.03 -0.45
N ILE A 33 6.79 -7.05 0.78
CA ILE A 33 7.63 -7.41 1.94
C ILE A 33 8.12 -8.85 1.84
N LYS A 34 7.24 -9.77 1.45
CA LYS A 34 7.63 -11.16 1.25
C LYS A 34 8.69 -11.30 0.14
N TYR A 35 8.51 -10.59 -0.96
CA TYR A 35 9.46 -10.60 -2.06
C TYR A 35 10.83 -10.10 -1.61
N TRP A 36 10.87 -9.05 -0.81
CA TRP A 36 12.11 -8.54 -0.22
C TRP A 36 12.76 -9.56 0.72
N MET A 37 11.97 -10.25 1.54
CA MET A 37 12.48 -11.28 2.46
C MET A 37 13.07 -12.46 1.71
N ASP A 38 12.46 -12.87 0.61
CA ASP A 38 12.83 -14.07 -0.14
C ASP A 38 13.99 -13.84 -1.11
N ASN A 39 14.31 -12.59 -1.41
CA ASN A 39 15.32 -12.24 -2.40
C ASN A 39 16.29 -11.21 -1.85
N LYS A 40 17.58 -11.43 -2.06
CA LYS A 40 18.62 -10.48 -1.64
C LYS A 40 18.74 -9.36 -2.67
N GLY A 41 19.11 -8.17 -2.19
CA GLY A 41 19.41 -7.04 -3.05
C GLY A 41 18.20 -6.35 -3.67
N ILE A 42 17.01 -6.57 -3.11
CA ILE A 42 15.79 -5.95 -3.58
C ILE A 42 15.73 -4.51 -3.07
N GLY A 43 15.55 -3.56 -3.99
CA GLY A 43 15.40 -2.16 -3.70
C GLY A 43 14.02 -1.63 -4.08
N LYS A 44 13.87 -0.31 -3.97
CA LYS A 44 12.61 0.38 -4.25
C LYS A 44 12.08 0.09 -5.65
N TYR A 45 12.96 0.12 -6.65
CA TYR A 45 12.56 -0.06 -8.04
C TYR A 45 12.12 -1.48 -8.33
N GLU A 46 12.74 -2.46 -7.73
CA GLU A 46 12.36 -3.85 -7.86
C GLU A 46 10.99 -4.11 -7.27
N LEU A 47 10.64 -3.45 -6.17
CA LEU A 47 9.31 -3.54 -5.58
C LEU A 47 8.25 -2.90 -6.48
N SER A 48 8.56 -1.76 -7.10
CA SER A 48 7.65 -1.12 -8.06
C SER A 48 7.41 -2.03 -9.26
N ALA A 49 8.45 -2.64 -9.79
CA ALA A 49 8.34 -3.59 -10.89
C ALA A 49 7.54 -4.83 -10.50
N TYR A 50 7.66 -5.28 -9.27
CA TYR A 50 6.91 -6.44 -8.77
C TYR A 50 5.40 -6.20 -8.75
N CYS A 51 4.96 -4.95 -8.61
CA CYS A 51 3.54 -4.61 -8.69
C CYS A 51 2.94 -4.99 -10.04
N VAL A 52 3.70 -4.84 -11.12
CA VAL A 52 3.27 -5.26 -12.47
C VAL A 52 3.11 -6.78 -12.54
N VAL A 53 4.05 -7.51 -11.95
CA VAL A 53 4.00 -8.97 -11.87
C VAL A 53 2.75 -9.43 -11.12
N LEU A 54 2.47 -8.81 -9.97
CA LEU A 54 1.28 -9.14 -9.18
C LEU A 54 -0.02 -8.89 -9.96
N ALA A 55 -0.09 -7.79 -10.70
CA ALA A 55 -1.26 -7.48 -11.51
C ALA A 55 -1.42 -8.47 -12.67
N SER A 56 -0.32 -9.02 -13.18
CA SER A 56 -0.33 -10.03 -14.22
C SER A 56 -0.78 -11.40 -13.68
N GLU A 57 -0.31 -11.78 -12.51
CA GLU A 57 -0.63 -13.08 -11.90
C GLU A 57 -2.03 -13.13 -11.30
N PHE A 58 -2.48 -12.02 -10.73
CA PHE A 58 -3.76 -11.95 -10.02
C PHE A 58 -4.66 -10.91 -10.70
N SER A 59 -5.62 -11.39 -11.50
CA SER A 59 -6.51 -10.50 -12.25
C SER A 59 -7.28 -9.54 -11.34
N TRP A 60 -7.65 -9.97 -10.15
CA TRP A 60 -8.34 -9.12 -9.19
C TRP A 60 -7.48 -7.97 -8.67
N ALA A 61 -6.15 -8.11 -8.68
CA ALA A 61 -5.26 -7.04 -8.28
C ALA A 61 -5.24 -5.88 -9.28
N ARG A 62 -5.56 -6.15 -10.55
CA ARG A 62 -5.66 -5.10 -11.57
C ARG A 62 -6.80 -4.14 -11.34
N LYS A 63 -7.83 -4.54 -10.59
CA LYS A 63 -8.96 -3.68 -10.27
C LYS A 63 -8.55 -2.48 -9.44
N LEU A 64 -7.49 -2.61 -8.66
CA LEU A 64 -6.93 -1.47 -7.94
C LEU A 64 -6.11 -0.61 -8.90
N ASN A 65 -6.30 0.70 -8.82
CA ASN A 65 -5.55 1.67 -9.61
C ASN A 65 -4.04 1.41 -9.51
N SER A 66 -3.32 1.52 -10.63
CA SER A 66 -1.86 1.27 -10.66
C SER A 66 -1.08 2.21 -9.74
N GLN A 67 -1.52 3.45 -9.59
CA GLN A 67 -0.91 4.42 -8.69
C GLN A 67 -1.09 3.98 -7.22
N ALA A 68 -2.25 3.44 -6.88
CA ALA A 68 -2.50 2.92 -5.53
C ALA A 68 -1.67 1.67 -5.26
N ARG A 69 -1.46 0.80 -6.26
CA ARG A 69 -0.58 -0.36 -6.13
C ARG A 69 0.86 0.07 -5.87
N GLN A 70 1.35 1.07 -6.62
CA GLN A 70 2.69 1.61 -6.43
C GLN A 70 2.84 2.28 -5.06
N ALA A 71 1.82 3.01 -4.60
CA ALA A 71 1.82 3.59 -3.26
C ALA A 71 1.94 2.51 -2.17
N SER A 72 1.29 1.38 -2.36
CA SER A 72 1.39 0.23 -1.44
C SER A 72 2.81 -0.34 -1.40
N ALA A 73 3.47 -0.44 -2.55
CA ALA A 73 4.86 -0.86 -2.62
C ALA A 73 5.79 0.15 -1.94
N GLU A 74 5.54 1.43 -2.10
CA GLU A 74 6.31 2.49 -1.43
C GLU A 74 6.16 2.42 0.09
N ARG A 75 4.97 2.07 0.59
CA ARG A 75 4.74 1.86 2.02
C ARG A 75 5.52 0.66 2.55
N ALA A 76 5.59 -0.41 1.75
CA ALA A 76 6.42 -1.57 2.09
C ALA A 76 7.89 -1.16 2.17
N TRP A 77 8.37 -0.42 1.19
CA TRP A 77 9.74 0.07 1.16
C TRP A 77 10.04 0.99 2.34
N SER A 78 9.12 1.87 2.72
CA SER A 78 9.28 2.75 3.88
C SER A 78 9.48 1.94 5.17
N SER A 79 8.76 0.84 5.33
CA SER A 79 8.95 -0.06 6.48
C SER A 79 10.32 -0.70 6.47
N ILE A 80 10.81 -1.10 5.31
CA ILE A 80 12.13 -1.71 5.13
C ILE A 80 13.22 -0.69 5.46
N VAL A 81 13.11 0.53 4.95
CA VAL A 81 14.08 1.61 5.20
C VAL A 81 14.14 1.93 6.69
N ARG A 82 12.99 2.00 7.35
CA ARG A 82 12.95 2.23 8.80
C ARG A 82 13.70 1.15 9.57
N PHE A 83 13.54 -0.11 9.16
CA PHE A 83 14.28 -1.22 9.75
C PHE A 83 15.79 -1.05 9.55
N TYR A 84 16.23 -0.72 8.33
CA TYR A 84 17.66 -0.49 8.05
C TYR A 84 18.23 0.66 8.87
N ASP A 85 17.50 1.76 8.96
CA ASP A 85 17.94 2.93 9.74
C ASP A 85 18.07 2.60 11.23
N ASN A 86 17.15 1.83 11.78
CA ASN A 86 17.21 1.41 13.17
C ASN A 86 18.41 0.48 13.43
N CYS A 87 18.75 -0.38 12.47
CA CYS A 87 19.94 -1.20 12.57
C CYS A 87 21.23 -0.37 12.56
N LYS A 88 21.31 0.63 11.68
CA LYS A 88 22.47 1.52 11.58
C LYS A 88 22.65 2.35 12.83
N LYS A 89 21.58 2.82 13.44
CA LYS A 89 21.61 3.65 14.66
C LYS A 89 21.88 2.86 15.92
N SER A 90 21.93 1.54 15.82
CA SER A 90 22.20 0.63 16.96
C SER A 90 21.30 0.93 18.16
N LYS A 91 20.05 1.28 17.92
CA LYS A 91 19.09 1.54 18.98
C LYS A 91 18.88 0.27 19.84
N PRO A 92 18.76 0.40 21.17
CA PRO A 92 18.43 -0.75 22.01
C PRO A 92 17.01 -1.26 21.70
N GLY A 93 16.80 -2.57 21.88
CA GLY A 93 15.50 -3.21 21.67
C GLY A 93 15.27 -3.69 20.26
N LYS A 94 14.02 -3.92 19.93
CA LYS A 94 13.63 -4.44 18.61
C LYS A 94 13.87 -3.41 17.53
N LYS A 95 14.41 -3.85 16.39
CA LYS A 95 14.76 -2.97 15.27
C LYS A 95 13.56 -2.63 14.38
N GLY A 96 12.37 -3.18 14.64
CA GLY A 96 11.18 -2.90 13.83
C GLY A 96 11.22 -3.62 12.48
N PHE A 97 11.55 -4.92 12.49
CA PHE A 97 11.52 -5.72 11.28
C PHE A 97 10.14 -5.63 10.62
N PRO A 98 10.06 -5.42 9.28
CA PRO A 98 8.77 -5.27 8.61
C PRO A 98 7.87 -6.48 8.83
N ARG A 99 6.60 -6.20 9.14
CA ARG A 99 5.60 -7.23 9.42
C ARG A 99 4.47 -7.18 8.39
N PHE A 100 3.88 -8.34 8.14
CA PHE A 100 2.66 -8.40 7.35
C PHE A 100 1.50 -7.78 8.13
N LYS A 101 0.65 -7.04 7.43
CA LYS A 101 -0.58 -6.52 8.02
C LYS A 101 -1.67 -7.58 7.98
N LYS A 102 -2.33 -7.77 9.11
CA LYS A 102 -3.42 -8.74 9.24
C LYS A 102 -4.72 -8.16 8.68
N HIS A 103 -5.61 -9.05 8.24
CA HIS A 103 -6.92 -8.66 7.71
C HIS A 103 -7.73 -7.80 8.68
N GLN A 104 -7.61 -8.08 9.97
CA GLN A 104 -8.41 -7.43 11.02
C GLN A 104 -7.85 -6.07 11.47
N THR A 105 -6.65 -5.68 11.02
CA THR A 105 -6.11 -4.36 11.35
C THR A 105 -6.76 -3.30 10.45
N HIS A 106 -6.87 -2.07 10.98
CA HIS A 106 -7.36 -0.95 10.19
C HIS A 106 -6.45 -0.76 8.98
N GLY A 107 -7.04 -0.95 7.81
CA GLY A 107 -6.32 -0.80 6.57
C GLY A 107 -6.57 0.56 5.95
N SER A 108 -5.75 0.91 4.99
CA SER A 108 -5.91 2.13 4.21
C SER A 108 -5.40 1.90 2.79
N VAL A 109 -5.89 2.71 1.87
CA VAL A 109 -5.41 2.73 0.50
C VAL A 109 -5.08 4.17 0.14
N GLU A 110 -3.95 4.36 -0.55
CA GLU A 110 -3.51 5.68 -0.98
C GLU A 110 -3.61 5.77 -2.50
N TYR A 111 -4.25 6.83 -2.99
CA TYR A 111 -4.27 7.17 -4.40
C TYR A 111 -3.41 8.39 -4.61
N LYS A 112 -2.45 8.29 -5.52
CA LYS A 112 -1.60 9.43 -5.88
C LYS A 112 -2.39 10.46 -6.69
N THR A 113 -1.86 11.66 -6.82
CA THR A 113 -2.51 12.82 -7.44
C THR A 113 -3.19 12.52 -8.77
N THR A 114 -2.59 11.66 -9.60
CA THR A 114 -3.13 11.29 -10.91
C THR A 114 -4.09 10.11 -10.87
N GLY A 115 -4.25 9.48 -9.72
CA GLY A 115 -5.05 8.26 -9.57
C GLY A 115 -6.50 8.49 -9.14
N TRP A 116 -6.93 9.75 -8.93
CA TRP A 116 -8.28 10.05 -8.49
C TRP A 116 -8.70 11.44 -8.94
N LYS A 117 -10.01 11.66 -8.94
CA LYS A 117 -10.57 12.95 -9.28
C LYS A 117 -11.80 13.21 -8.40
N LEU A 118 -11.86 14.41 -7.82
CA LEU A 118 -13.03 14.84 -7.06
C LEU A 118 -14.09 15.33 -8.04
N ALA A 119 -15.31 14.84 -7.90
CA ALA A 119 -16.42 15.27 -8.73
C ALA A 119 -16.74 16.75 -8.48
N GLU A 120 -17.36 17.43 -9.49
CA GLU A 120 -17.68 18.85 -9.40
C GLU A 120 -18.61 19.16 -8.21
N ASP A 121 -19.52 18.26 -7.87
CA ASP A 121 -20.41 18.40 -6.73
C ASP A 121 -19.72 18.13 -5.39
N ARG A 122 -18.46 17.73 -5.43
CA ARG A 122 -17.63 17.39 -4.26
C ARG A 122 -18.19 16.28 -3.38
N ARG A 123 -19.09 15.46 -3.92
CA ARG A 123 -19.70 14.34 -3.21
C ARG A 123 -19.06 13.01 -3.57
N ASN A 124 -18.51 12.89 -4.79
CA ASN A 124 -17.93 11.65 -5.31
C ASN A 124 -16.48 11.86 -5.74
N ILE A 125 -15.73 10.79 -5.67
CA ILE A 125 -14.32 10.77 -6.10
C ILE A 125 -14.18 9.87 -7.33
#